data_d27e97a8f8ccc87628b10087dd0c2aac
#
_entry.id   d27e97a8f8ccc87628b10087dd0c2aac
#
_cell.length_a   1.000
_cell.length_b   1.000
_cell.length_c   1.000
_cell.angle_alpha   90.00
_cell.angle_beta   90.00
_cell.angle_gamma   90.00
#
_symmetry.space_group_name_H-M   'P 1'
#
loop_
_entity.id
_entity.type
_entity.pdbx_description
1 polymer ?
#
loop_
_entity_poly.entity_id
_entity_poly.type
_entity_poly.pdbx_seq_one_letter_code
_entity_poly.pdbx_strand_id
1 'polypeptide(L)'
;RSRDKHMINLLNKYFKTSPSKPLVRIAKPSELPKFRPKIIVAEKNIKSFKIPPKTNKTLYSETLQDDWFVQIGAFKNRLNAHKAARNARNIVPEQLGNLPASLSKITKTTNANNNLEYLWRVRFIELAENQARSVCAELWTSGLSCIPLPSDNKS
;
A
#
# COMPACT_ATOMS: atom_id res chain seq x y z
N ARG A 1 -20.34 28.84 38.35
CA ARG A 1 -19.83 27.75 39.22
C ARG A 1 -20.71 26.48 39.22
N SER A 2 -21.75 26.38 38.38
CA SER A 2 -22.63 25.20 38.31
C SER A 2 -22.37 24.26 37.13
N ARG A 3 -21.55 24.67 36.17
CA ARG A 3 -21.28 23.88 34.93
C ARG A 3 -20.24 22.75 35.12
N ASP A 4 -19.32 22.92 36.05
CA ASP A 4 -18.22 21.96 36.27
C ASP A 4 -18.66 20.66 36.91
N LYS A 5 -19.70 20.70 37.76
CA LYS A 5 -20.24 19.49 38.44
C LYS A 5 -20.96 18.53 37.49
N HIS A 6 -21.50 19.03 36.37
CA HIS A 6 -22.23 18.18 35.42
C HIS A 6 -21.26 17.39 34.52
N MET A 7 -20.11 17.98 34.18
CA MET A 7 -19.07 17.31 33.39
C MET A 7 -18.39 16.18 34.17
N ILE A 8 -18.11 16.37 35.45
CA ILE A 8 -17.47 15.36 36.30
C ILE A 8 -18.39 14.13 36.50
N ASN A 9 -19.69 14.35 36.57
CA ASN A 9 -20.66 13.25 36.72
C ASN A 9 -20.82 12.41 35.46
N LEU A 10 -20.68 13.02 34.27
CA LEU A 10 -20.70 12.31 32.99
C LEU A 10 -19.46 11.42 32.82
N LEU A 11 -18.27 11.94 33.15
CA LEU A 11 -17.03 11.17 33.08
C LEU A 11 -17.03 9.95 33.99
N ASN A 12 -17.53 10.08 35.25
CA ASN A 12 -17.62 8.98 36.18
C ASN A 12 -18.61 7.89 35.72
N LYS A 13 -19.63 8.22 34.96
CA LYS A 13 -20.59 7.27 34.41
C LYS A 13 -19.99 6.40 33.32
N TYR A 14 -19.08 6.97 32.51
CA TYR A 14 -18.43 6.23 31.44
C TYR A 14 -17.26 5.34 31.88
N PHE A 15 -16.59 5.70 32.98
CA PHE A 15 -15.48 4.89 33.51
C PHE A 15 -15.88 3.71 34.38
N LYS A 16 -17.17 3.64 34.87
CA LYS A 16 -17.63 2.54 35.71
C LYS A 16 -18.16 1.31 34.97
N THR A 17 -18.21 1.31 33.64
CA THR A 17 -18.78 0.20 32.88
C THR A 17 -17.81 -0.38 31.84
N SER A 18 -16.52 -0.47 32.17
CA SER A 18 -15.63 -1.34 31.40
C SER A 18 -15.68 -2.75 32.01
N PRO A 19 -16.34 -3.74 31.38
CA PRO A 19 -16.19 -5.11 31.81
C PRO A 19 -14.72 -5.52 31.55
N SER A 20 -14.06 -5.93 32.65
CA SER A 20 -12.74 -6.56 32.56
C SER A 20 -12.84 -7.75 31.59
N LYS A 21 -12.22 -7.65 30.44
CA LYS A 21 -12.09 -8.77 29.52
C LYS A 21 -11.40 -9.91 30.23
N PRO A 22 -11.93 -11.14 30.19
CA PRO A 22 -11.28 -12.28 30.80
C PRO A 22 -9.90 -12.47 30.12
N LEU A 23 -8.87 -12.63 30.96
CA LEU A 23 -7.54 -13.02 30.53
C LEU A 23 -7.64 -14.29 29.69
N VAL A 24 -7.42 -14.15 28.38
CA VAL A 24 -7.24 -15.31 27.49
C VAL A 24 -6.03 -16.06 28.01
N ARG A 25 -6.26 -17.24 28.58
CA ARG A 25 -5.18 -18.18 28.92
C ARG A 25 -4.46 -18.50 27.64
N ILE A 26 -3.20 -18.04 27.53
CA ILE A 26 -2.29 -18.46 26.48
C ILE A 26 -2.12 -19.97 26.66
N ALA A 27 -2.69 -20.74 25.74
CA ALA A 27 -2.47 -22.16 25.66
C ALA A 27 -0.96 -22.39 25.44
N LYS A 28 -0.39 -23.30 26.21
CA LYS A 28 1.01 -23.74 26.03
C LYS A 28 1.23 -24.14 24.59
N PRO A 29 2.37 -23.80 23.96
CA PRO A 29 2.69 -24.27 22.62
C PRO A 29 2.81 -25.80 22.67
N SER A 30 1.77 -26.48 22.23
CA SER A 30 1.80 -27.90 21.96
C SER A 30 2.68 -28.13 20.73
N GLU A 31 3.59 -29.03 20.88
CA GLU A 31 4.61 -29.53 19.95
C GLU A 31 4.23 -29.41 18.47
N LEU A 32 5.04 -28.66 17.75
CA LEU A 32 5.06 -28.64 16.28
C LEU A 32 5.34 -30.05 15.76
N PRO A 33 4.53 -30.58 14.84
CA PRO A 33 4.85 -31.83 14.18
C PRO A 33 6.15 -31.68 13.41
N LYS A 34 7.14 -32.51 13.78
CA LYS A 34 8.42 -32.62 13.08
C LYS A 34 8.20 -33.26 11.71
N PHE A 35 7.76 -32.49 10.73
CA PHE A 35 7.86 -32.90 9.35
C PHE A 35 9.33 -32.73 8.91
N ARG A 36 10.08 -33.82 8.99
CA ARG A 36 11.33 -33.95 8.25
C ARG A 36 10.97 -34.33 6.81
N PRO A 37 11.23 -33.49 5.80
CA PRO A 37 11.18 -33.97 4.43
C PRO A 37 12.30 -34.97 4.25
N LYS A 38 11.96 -36.22 3.92
CA LYS A 38 12.93 -37.20 3.43
C LYS A 38 13.42 -36.71 2.08
N ILE A 39 14.64 -36.15 2.06
CA ILE A 39 15.35 -35.88 0.82
C ILE A 39 15.69 -37.24 0.21
N ILE A 40 14.94 -37.67 -0.77
CA ILE A 40 15.33 -38.78 -1.63
C ILE A 40 16.35 -38.21 -2.61
N VAL A 41 17.60 -38.43 -2.29
CA VAL A 41 18.71 -38.18 -3.22
C VAL A 41 18.65 -39.28 -4.26
N ALA A 42 17.98 -39.04 -5.37
CA ALA A 42 18.10 -39.85 -6.56
C ALA A 42 19.33 -39.37 -7.34
N GLU A 43 20.47 -40.00 -7.04
CA GLU A 43 21.61 -39.99 -7.96
C GLU A 43 21.18 -40.67 -9.25
N LYS A 44 20.97 -39.94 -10.30
CA LYS A 44 20.98 -40.46 -11.68
C LYS A 44 21.57 -39.42 -12.64
N ASN A 45 22.80 -39.77 -13.07
CA ASN A 45 23.38 -39.48 -14.36
C ASN A 45 23.14 -38.11 -14.98
N ILE A 46 23.94 -37.16 -14.57
CA ILE A 46 24.17 -35.94 -15.36
C ILE A 46 25.07 -36.32 -16.55
N LYS A 47 24.45 -36.75 -17.64
CA LYS A 47 25.12 -36.73 -18.95
C LYS A 47 25.43 -35.27 -19.26
N SER A 48 26.73 -35.00 -19.34
CA SER A 48 27.29 -33.74 -19.79
C SER A 48 26.60 -33.24 -21.05
N PHE A 49 25.67 -32.32 -20.91
CA PHE A 49 25.16 -31.52 -22.02
C PHE A 49 26.19 -30.41 -22.30
N LYS A 50 26.97 -30.60 -23.35
CA LYS A 50 27.76 -29.51 -23.95
C LYS A 50 26.77 -28.44 -24.42
N ILE A 51 26.74 -27.32 -23.73
CA ILE A 51 26.01 -26.14 -24.13
C ILE A 51 26.77 -25.54 -25.35
N PRO A 52 26.17 -25.44 -26.52
CA PRO A 52 26.78 -24.71 -27.64
C PRO A 52 26.82 -23.20 -27.28
N PRO A 53 27.95 -22.55 -27.47
CA PRO A 53 28.01 -21.10 -27.34
C PRO A 53 27.43 -20.47 -28.61
N LYS A 54 26.54 -19.57 -28.45
CA LYS A 54 25.90 -18.68 -29.40
C LYS A 54 24.42 -19.00 -29.61
N THR A 55 23.61 -18.29 -28.89
CA THR A 55 22.38 -17.85 -29.51
C THR A 55 22.07 -16.46 -28.98
N ASN A 56 22.16 -15.56 -29.89
CA ASN A 56 21.35 -14.38 -30.05
C ASN A 56 20.44 -14.14 -28.83
N LYS A 57 20.85 -13.17 -28.05
CA LYS A 57 20.05 -12.41 -27.16
C LYS A 57 18.91 -11.82 -27.97
N THR A 58 17.91 -12.64 -28.28
CA THR A 58 16.61 -12.12 -28.65
C THR A 58 16.14 -11.41 -27.39
N LEU A 59 16.39 -10.14 -27.40
CA LEU A 59 15.71 -9.17 -26.58
C LEU A 59 14.21 -9.33 -26.88
N TYR A 60 13.57 -10.31 -26.23
CA TYR A 60 12.24 -10.06 -25.74
C TYR A 60 12.43 -9.05 -24.61
N SER A 61 12.62 -7.82 -25.01
CA SER A 61 12.11 -6.70 -24.28
C SER A 61 10.59 -6.94 -24.28
N GLU A 62 10.10 -7.84 -23.43
CA GLU A 62 8.84 -7.57 -22.79
C GLU A 62 9.07 -6.16 -22.24
N THR A 63 8.65 -5.19 -22.99
CA THR A 63 8.24 -3.91 -22.42
C THR A 63 7.17 -4.31 -21.43
N LEU A 64 7.60 -4.64 -20.21
CA LEU A 64 6.75 -4.54 -19.04
C LEU A 64 6.30 -3.11 -19.11
N GLN A 65 5.16 -2.91 -19.77
CA GLN A 65 4.50 -1.63 -19.78
C GLN A 65 4.24 -1.35 -18.31
N ASP A 66 5.04 -0.44 -17.76
CA ASP A 66 4.85 0.08 -16.41
C ASP A 66 3.60 0.97 -16.43
N ASP A 67 2.46 0.33 -16.75
CA ASP A 67 1.18 0.98 -17.00
C ASP A 67 0.36 1.14 -15.72
N TRP A 68 1.01 1.03 -14.57
CA TRP A 68 0.34 1.24 -13.30
C TRP A 68 0.73 2.56 -12.66
N PHE A 69 -0.19 3.08 -11.88
CA PHE A 69 0.07 4.23 -11.02
C PHE A 69 -0.53 4.01 -9.63
N VAL A 70 -0.01 4.73 -8.66
CA VAL A 70 -0.59 4.77 -7.31
C VAL A 70 -1.18 6.16 -7.06
N GLN A 71 -2.43 6.19 -6.63
CA GLN A 71 -3.11 7.43 -6.26
C GLN A 71 -3.10 7.57 -4.73
N ILE A 72 -2.45 8.64 -4.25
CA ILE A 72 -2.33 8.91 -2.81
C ILE A 72 -3.59 9.59 -2.27
N GLY A 73 -4.27 10.38 -3.09
CA GLY A 73 -5.48 11.06 -2.68
C GLY A 73 -5.80 12.29 -3.52
N ALA A 74 -6.85 12.99 -3.11
CA ALA A 74 -7.27 14.26 -3.70
C ALA A 74 -7.47 15.30 -2.59
N PHE A 75 -6.92 16.49 -2.77
CA PHE A 75 -6.81 17.54 -1.75
C PHE A 75 -7.40 18.85 -2.25
N LYS A 76 -8.08 19.58 -1.39
CA LYS A 76 -8.61 20.93 -1.72
C LYS A 76 -7.51 21.93 -2.03
N ASN A 77 -6.36 21.77 -1.39
CA ASN A 77 -5.25 22.70 -1.51
C ASN A 77 -4.05 22.03 -2.18
N ARG A 78 -3.48 22.71 -3.19
CA ARG A 78 -2.28 22.26 -3.91
C ARG A 78 -1.08 22.00 -2.98
N LEU A 79 -0.91 22.84 -1.96
CA LEU A 79 0.18 22.67 -1.00
C LEU A 79 0.05 21.35 -0.21
N ASN A 80 -1.18 20.98 0.17
CA ASN A 80 -1.44 19.71 0.85
C ASN A 80 -1.19 18.51 -0.07
N ALA A 81 -1.50 18.64 -1.35
CA ALA A 81 -1.17 17.63 -2.36
C ALA A 81 0.36 17.43 -2.46
N HIS A 82 1.13 18.52 -2.52
CA HIS A 82 2.60 18.45 -2.52
C HIS A 82 3.17 17.85 -1.22
N LYS A 83 2.58 18.20 -0.06
CA LYS A 83 2.98 17.59 1.22
C LYS A 83 2.72 16.10 1.26
N ALA A 84 1.56 15.66 0.76
CA ALA A 84 1.20 14.24 0.67
C ALA A 84 2.15 13.46 -0.25
N ALA A 85 2.49 14.01 -1.42
CA ALA A 85 3.47 13.39 -2.32
C ALA A 85 4.85 13.25 -1.66
N ARG A 86 5.30 14.28 -0.95
CA ARG A 86 6.58 14.25 -0.23
C ARG A 86 6.56 13.26 0.91
N ASN A 87 5.46 13.20 1.66
CA ASN A 87 5.31 12.25 2.75
C ASN A 87 5.33 10.80 2.25
N ALA A 88 4.65 10.50 1.14
CA ALA A 88 4.70 9.18 0.51
C ALA A 88 6.13 8.77 0.12
N ARG A 89 6.92 9.70 -0.46
CA ARG A 89 8.33 9.44 -0.78
C ARG A 89 9.20 9.19 0.45
N ASN A 90 8.91 9.86 1.55
CA ASN A 90 9.65 9.64 2.81
C ASN A 90 9.35 8.28 3.44
N ILE A 91 8.14 7.76 3.24
CA ILE A 91 7.73 6.44 3.76
C ILE A 91 8.33 5.32 2.90
N VAL A 92 8.30 5.47 1.57
CA VAL A 92 8.77 4.46 0.61
C VAL A 92 9.81 5.07 -0.34
N PRO A 93 11.00 5.46 0.17
CA PRO A 93 11.99 6.18 -0.62
C PRO A 93 12.59 5.35 -1.75
N GLU A 94 12.75 4.05 -1.57
CA GLU A 94 13.37 3.17 -2.56
C GLU A 94 12.53 3.05 -3.84
N GLN A 95 11.21 3.02 -3.70
CA GLN A 95 10.30 2.82 -4.83
C GLN A 95 9.74 4.14 -5.38
N LEU A 96 9.50 5.15 -4.53
CA LEU A 96 8.90 6.42 -4.93
C LEU A 96 9.88 7.59 -5.02
N GLY A 97 11.09 7.45 -4.51
CA GLY A 97 12.06 8.55 -4.41
C GLY A 97 12.34 9.25 -5.73
N ASN A 98 12.56 8.47 -6.79
CA ASN A 98 12.91 8.95 -8.12
C ASN A 98 11.73 9.03 -9.08
N LEU A 99 10.55 8.52 -8.70
CA LEU A 99 9.39 8.50 -9.59
C LEU A 99 8.74 9.89 -9.70
N PRO A 100 8.25 10.24 -10.90
CA PRO A 100 7.53 11.48 -11.09
C PRO A 100 6.17 11.44 -10.36
N ALA A 101 5.91 12.48 -9.55
CA ALA A 101 4.61 12.70 -8.94
C ALA A 101 3.79 13.64 -9.83
N SER A 102 2.70 13.13 -10.38
CA SER A 102 1.74 13.93 -11.15
C SER A 102 0.71 14.55 -10.21
N LEU A 103 0.57 15.88 -10.29
CA LEU A 103 -0.48 16.63 -9.60
C LEU A 103 -1.47 17.17 -10.63
N SER A 104 -2.65 16.59 -10.69
CA SER A 104 -3.70 17.02 -11.62
C SER A 104 -4.86 17.67 -10.88
N LYS A 105 -5.37 18.78 -11.44
CA LYS A 105 -6.60 19.43 -10.96
C LYS A 105 -7.79 18.68 -11.52
N ILE A 106 -8.67 18.22 -10.64
CA ILE A 106 -9.92 17.54 -11.01
C ILE A 106 -11.12 18.30 -10.46
N THR A 107 -12.24 18.22 -11.15
CA THR A 107 -13.53 18.74 -10.69
C THR A 107 -14.36 17.63 -10.09
N LYS A 108 -14.95 17.90 -8.93
CA LYS A 108 -15.96 17.03 -8.31
C LYS A 108 -17.26 17.81 -8.20
N THR A 109 -18.32 17.24 -8.72
CA THR A 109 -19.67 17.80 -8.53
C THR A 109 -20.19 17.39 -7.16
N THR A 110 -20.56 18.36 -6.33
CA THR A 110 -21.19 18.09 -5.04
C THR A 110 -22.69 17.97 -5.27
N ASN A 111 -23.28 16.86 -4.90
CA ASN A 111 -24.64 16.43 -5.28
C ASN A 111 -25.77 17.32 -4.79
N ALA A 112 -25.56 18.25 -3.86
CA ALA A 112 -26.64 19.05 -3.30
C ALA A 112 -27.02 20.29 -4.11
N ASN A 113 -26.05 20.95 -4.80
CA ASN A 113 -26.32 22.24 -5.48
C ASN A 113 -25.55 22.42 -6.79
N ASN A 114 -25.09 21.34 -7.45
CA ASN A 114 -24.26 21.40 -8.67
C ASN A 114 -23.00 22.27 -8.52
N ASN A 115 -22.56 22.50 -7.28
CA ASN A 115 -21.34 23.26 -7.04
C ASN A 115 -20.12 22.44 -7.44
N LEU A 116 -19.30 23.01 -8.32
CA LEU A 116 -18.03 22.41 -8.74
C LEU A 116 -16.98 22.66 -7.67
N GLU A 117 -16.50 21.58 -7.03
CA GLU A 117 -15.36 21.64 -6.15
C GLU A 117 -14.10 21.21 -6.90
N TYR A 118 -13.04 21.98 -6.78
CA TYR A 118 -11.74 21.64 -7.38
C TYR A 118 -10.89 20.92 -6.37
N LEU A 119 -10.32 19.77 -6.79
CA LEU A 119 -9.41 18.97 -5.99
C LEU A 119 -8.09 18.77 -6.74
N TRP A 120 -7.01 18.67 -6.00
CA TRP A 120 -5.68 18.32 -6.50
C TRP A 120 -5.41 16.85 -6.23
N ARG A 121 -5.42 16.05 -7.31
CA ARG A 121 -5.16 14.62 -7.26
C ARG A 121 -3.66 14.36 -7.39
N VAL A 122 -3.14 13.48 -6.52
CA VAL A 122 -1.73 13.08 -6.48
C VAL A 122 -1.60 11.64 -6.96
N ARG A 123 -0.76 11.43 -7.97
CA ARG A 123 -0.42 10.11 -8.51
C ARG A 123 1.09 9.98 -8.69
N PHE A 124 1.62 8.79 -8.45
CA PHE A 124 2.93 8.38 -8.93
C PHE A 124 2.71 7.43 -10.10
N ILE A 125 3.34 7.71 -11.20
CA ILE A 125 3.21 7.00 -12.49
C ILE A 125 4.46 6.16 -12.76
N GLU A 126 4.41 5.32 -13.82
CA GLU A 126 5.55 4.49 -14.26
C GLU A 126 5.91 3.40 -13.24
N LEU A 127 4.90 2.68 -12.76
CA LEU A 127 5.06 1.55 -11.86
C LEU A 127 4.61 0.25 -12.53
N ALA A 128 5.30 -0.84 -12.24
CA ALA A 128 4.78 -2.16 -12.52
C ALA A 128 3.65 -2.51 -11.53
N GLU A 129 2.75 -3.44 -11.88
CA GLU A 129 1.62 -3.83 -11.02
C GLU A 129 2.05 -4.25 -9.63
N ASN A 130 3.04 -5.14 -9.55
CA ASN A 130 3.55 -5.64 -8.28
C ASN A 130 4.15 -4.52 -7.41
N GLN A 131 4.85 -3.57 -8.03
CA GLN A 131 5.40 -2.40 -7.33
C GLN A 131 4.28 -1.49 -6.81
N ALA A 132 3.27 -1.19 -7.64
CA ALA A 132 2.14 -0.36 -7.23
C ALA A 132 1.39 -0.95 -6.03
N ARG A 133 1.19 -2.27 -6.02
CA ARG A 133 0.56 -2.99 -4.91
C ARG A 133 1.42 -2.99 -3.64
N SER A 134 2.73 -3.23 -3.78
CA SER A 134 3.68 -3.20 -2.66
C SER A 134 3.77 -1.82 -2.02
N VAL A 135 3.94 -0.78 -2.84
CA VAL A 135 3.95 0.62 -2.38
C VAL A 135 2.70 0.96 -1.59
N CYS A 136 1.51 0.60 -2.11
CA CYS A 136 0.28 0.89 -1.40
C CYS A 136 0.16 0.11 -0.08
N ALA A 137 0.65 -1.13 -0.01
CA ALA A 137 0.66 -1.90 1.24
C ALA A 137 1.51 -1.20 2.32
N GLU A 138 2.71 -0.71 1.96
CA GLU A 138 3.58 0.02 2.88
C GLU A 138 2.99 1.36 3.32
N LEU A 139 2.38 2.11 2.39
CA LEU A 139 1.73 3.37 2.70
C LEU A 139 0.54 3.19 3.65
N TRP A 140 -0.26 2.14 3.47
CA TRP A 140 -1.37 1.82 4.38
C TRP A 140 -0.90 1.48 5.78
N THR A 141 0.18 0.71 5.93
CA THR A 141 0.74 0.42 7.27
C THR A 141 1.20 1.68 7.99
N SER A 142 1.59 2.70 7.23
CA SER A 142 1.98 4.03 7.74
C SER A 142 0.80 5.00 7.89
N GLY A 143 -0.43 4.55 7.65
CA GLY A 143 -1.65 5.36 7.78
C GLY A 143 -1.89 6.33 6.62
N LEU A 144 -1.19 6.19 5.50
CA LEU A 144 -1.40 7.00 4.31
C LEU A 144 -2.31 6.26 3.31
N SER A 145 -3.35 6.93 2.82
CA SER A 145 -4.24 6.38 1.80
C SER A 145 -3.49 6.14 0.50
N CYS A 146 -3.72 4.99 -0.12
CA CYS A 146 -3.14 4.65 -1.41
C CYS A 146 -4.08 3.72 -2.19
N ILE A 147 -4.19 3.93 -3.50
CA ILE A 147 -4.97 3.09 -4.40
C ILE A 147 -4.09 2.75 -5.61
N PRO A 148 -3.72 1.47 -5.82
CA PRO A 148 -3.04 1.05 -7.04
C PRO A 148 -4.06 0.91 -8.17
N LEU A 149 -3.78 1.50 -9.31
CA LEU A 149 -4.68 1.51 -10.47
C LEU A 149 -3.87 1.27 -11.75
N PRO A 150 -4.41 0.50 -12.71
CA PRO A 150 -3.82 0.42 -14.04
C PRO A 150 -3.92 1.78 -14.74
N SER A 151 -2.97 2.09 -15.58
CA SER A 151 -3.02 3.23 -16.47
C SER A 151 -4.09 2.96 -17.53
N ASP A 152 -5.06 3.86 -17.64
CA ASP A 152 -6.08 3.78 -18.69
C ASP A 152 -5.46 4.15 -20.04
N ASN A 153 -4.65 3.26 -20.60
CA ASN A 153 -4.19 3.36 -21.98
C ASN A 153 -5.33 2.94 -22.92
N LYS A 154 -6.45 3.61 -22.87
CA LYS A 154 -7.46 3.55 -23.92
C LYS A 154 -7.34 4.79 -24.77
N SER A 155 -6.57 4.62 -25.84
CA SER A 155 -6.65 5.47 -27.03
C SER A 155 -7.99 5.29 -27.71
#